data_8a5b3935b53f13955095a07113d271d6
#
_entry.id   8a5b3935b53f13955095a07113d271d6
#
_cell.length_a   1.000
_cell.length_b   1.000
_cell.length_c   1.000
_cell.angle_alpha   90.00
_cell.angle_beta   90.00
_cell.angle_gamma   90.00
#
_symmetry.space_group_name_H-M   'P 1'
#
loop_
_entity.id
_entity.type
_entity.pdbx_description
1 polymer ?
#
loop_
_entity_poly.entity_id
_entity_poly.type
_entity_poly.pdbx_seq_one_letter_code
_entity_poly.pdbx_strand_id
1 'polypeptide(L)'
;MADTTVSHTNGHTVPETEYRGTEKKLESSVSALSSSGSSDGTPDATNGTKSEEPDVSIALNAANIDAVPSLIKEINALSGGLDSDDPTARLKLMAKAKSLWQSLETPRETMLRHVWAEPSLHCALTAGTVKEVWTHVAKIDGPFKVADVAKEKNIEPALLARLVRHVSSMGYITEIDQDTYQATNFIKSMSFPFINAGYPCISGACLNALGQFHEWADINSWKDATDISNSPLQLGYKTEKTFFEHLHTNPPYGQLFHLHMGGYRQGRPSWMDAGFFPVQEKLINGFEKSDDSALLVDIGGSFGHDIGEFHRKFPDAPGRLILQDLPVVIDQITSLDNKVERMKYDFYTEQPIKGARAYYMHSVLHDWSDETCLKILGQVKAAMKPGYSKLLINENVIPNTGAQWEATALDIMMLTLLASRERTQQNWEKLLGEAGLKICNIWTVANGVESLIECELA
;
A
#
# COMPACT_ATOMS: atom_id res chain seq x y z
N MET A 1 30.75 47.77 -23.28
CA MET A 1 29.70 48.68 -23.75
C MET A 1 28.55 47.87 -24.26
N ALA A 2 27.48 48.01 -23.67
CA ALA A 2 26.05 47.86 -23.89
C ALA A 2 25.39 46.92 -22.87
N ASP A 3 24.77 47.61 -22.00
CA ASP A 3 23.83 47.24 -20.95
C ASP A 3 22.49 46.84 -21.60
N THR A 4 21.89 45.74 -21.17
CA THR A 4 20.48 45.49 -21.43
C THR A 4 19.85 44.79 -20.21
N THR A 5 19.26 45.60 -19.37
CA THR A 5 18.31 45.28 -18.32
C THR A 5 17.05 44.66 -18.94
N VAL A 6 16.64 43.47 -18.48
CA VAL A 6 15.31 42.89 -18.71
C VAL A 6 14.53 42.93 -17.42
N SER A 7 13.48 43.73 -17.40
CA SER A 7 12.48 43.81 -16.34
C SER A 7 11.55 42.59 -16.36
N HIS A 8 11.43 41.91 -15.24
CA HIS A 8 10.32 40.96 -15.01
C HIS A 8 9.25 41.63 -14.14
N THR A 9 8.13 41.91 -14.75
CA THR A 9 6.85 42.12 -14.05
C THR A 9 5.86 41.12 -14.60
N ASN A 10 5.43 40.16 -13.80
CA ASN A 10 4.11 39.57 -13.89
C ASN A 10 3.73 39.07 -12.51
N GLY A 11 2.96 39.90 -11.81
CA GLY A 11 2.27 39.52 -10.59
C GLY A 11 0.99 38.73 -10.95
N HIS A 12 0.88 37.52 -10.50
CA HIS A 12 -0.40 36.86 -10.32
C HIS A 12 -0.75 36.93 -8.84
N THR A 13 -1.69 37.78 -8.51
CA THR A 13 -2.37 37.82 -7.22
C THR A 13 -3.39 36.70 -7.18
N VAL A 14 -3.19 35.77 -6.28
CA VAL A 14 -4.19 34.71 -5.91
C VAL A 14 -5.24 35.40 -4.99
N PRO A 15 -6.53 35.18 -5.14
CA PRO A 15 -7.56 35.79 -4.30
C PRO A 15 -7.51 35.26 -2.87
N GLU A 16 -7.47 36.19 -1.91
CA GLU A 16 -7.39 35.93 -0.45
C GLU A 16 -8.69 35.44 0.22
N THR A 17 -9.67 34.99 -0.52
CA THR A 17 -11.03 34.81 0.02
C THR A 17 -11.40 33.40 0.50
N GLU A 18 -10.58 32.38 0.29
CA GLU A 18 -10.94 30.99 0.67
C GLU A 18 -10.36 30.49 2.01
N TYR A 19 -9.39 31.17 2.61
CA TYR A 19 -8.74 30.71 3.85
C TYR A 19 -9.51 31.06 5.15
N ARG A 20 -10.55 31.89 5.10
CA ARG A 20 -11.27 32.37 6.30
C ARG A 20 -12.27 31.38 6.91
N GLY A 21 -12.63 30.31 6.23
CA GLY A 21 -13.62 29.33 6.72
C GLY A 21 -13.08 28.36 7.78
N THR A 22 -11.84 27.94 7.63
CA THR A 22 -11.18 26.97 8.51
C THR A 22 -10.64 27.60 9.79
N GLU A 23 -10.14 28.83 9.74
CA GLU A 23 -9.68 29.54 10.94
C GLU A 23 -10.81 29.80 11.95
N LYS A 24 -12.02 30.14 11.51
CA LYS A 24 -13.16 30.32 12.42
C LYS A 24 -13.62 29.07 13.15
N LYS A 25 -13.46 27.88 12.55
CA LYS A 25 -13.76 26.59 13.22
C LYS A 25 -12.68 26.21 14.24
N LEU A 26 -11.41 26.50 13.94
CA LEU A 26 -10.30 26.28 14.89
C LEU A 26 -10.35 27.28 16.07
N GLU A 27 -10.64 28.55 15.83
CA GLU A 27 -10.74 29.54 16.89
C GLU A 27 -11.88 29.26 17.88
N SER A 28 -13.00 28.66 17.41
CA SER A 28 -14.09 28.26 18.31
C SER A 28 -13.74 27.06 19.18
N SER A 29 -12.84 26.16 18.74
CA SER A 29 -12.36 25.03 19.55
C SER A 29 -11.20 25.41 20.49
N VAL A 30 -10.40 26.41 20.15
CA VAL A 30 -9.30 26.91 21.01
C VAL A 30 -9.81 27.82 22.10
N SER A 31 -10.87 28.63 21.87
CA SER A 31 -11.47 29.48 22.88
C SER A 31 -12.19 28.69 24.00
N ALA A 32 -12.62 27.46 23.74
CA ALA A 32 -13.18 26.56 24.75
C ALA A 32 -12.15 26.02 25.75
N LEU A 33 -10.86 26.04 25.40
CA LEU A 33 -9.76 25.50 26.24
C LEU A 33 -9.08 26.57 27.14
N SER A 34 -9.38 27.85 26.95
CA SER A 34 -8.69 28.94 27.67
C SER A 34 -9.48 29.61 28.81
N SER A 35 -10.66 29.11 29.18
CA SER A 35 -11.53 29.75 30.19
C SER A 35 -11.58 29.03 31.55
N SER A 36 -10.50 28.44 32.02
CA SER A 36 -10.41 27.94 33.41
C SER A 36 -9.61 28.93 34.28
N GLY A 37 -10.26 29.99 34.70
CA GLY A 37 -9.73 30.97 35.65
C GLY A 37 -10.85 31.57 36.47
N SER A 38 -10.96 31.10 37.71
CA SER A 38 -11.64 31.65 38.91
C SER A 38 -12.65 32.80 38.75
N SER A 39 -13.89 32.54 39.15
CA SER A 39 -14.73 33.55 39.80
C SER A 39 -15.75 32.93 40.75
N ASP A 40 -15.74 33.36 41.98
CA ASP A 40 -16.79 33.23 42.99
C ASP A 40 -18.12 33.80 42.50
N GLY A 41 -19.23 33.11 42.75
CA GLY A 41 -20.55 33.63 42.46
C GLY A 41 -21.66 32.62 42.68
N THR A 42 -22.50 32.85 43.64
CA THR A 42 -23.74 32.27 44.13
C THR A 42 -24.58 31.43 43.14
N PRO A 43 -25.29 30.39 43.60
CA PRO A 43 -26.01 29.44 42.78
C PRO A 43 -27.34 29.99 42.31
N ASP A 44 -27.58 30.04 40.99
CA ASP A 44 -28.90 30.16 40.40
C ASP A 44 -29.31 28.84 39.75
N ALA A 45 -30.49 28.35 40.14
CA ALA A 45 -30.99 27.03 39.77
C ALA A 45 -31.67 27.09 38.40
N THR A 46 -30.98 26.70 37.35
CA THR A 46 -31.62 26.32 36.09
C THR A 46 -31.04 25.00 35.59
N ASN A 47 -31.93 24.04 35.35
CA ASN A 47 -31.66 22.69 34.86
C ASN A 47 -31.01 22.72 33.45
N GLY A 48 -29.70 22.83 33.43
CA GLY A 48 -28.88 22.59 32.23
C GLY A 48 -28.11 21.30 32.45
N THR A 49 -28.24 20.34 31.55
CA THR A 49 -27.37 19.17 31.46
C THR A 49 -25.92 19.66 31.41
N LYS A 50 -25.18 19.57 32.52
CA LYS A 50 -23.74 19.74 32.53
C LYS A 50 -23.17 18.73 31.57
N SER A 51 -22.55 19.16 30.48
CA SER A 51 -21.61 18.34 29.75
C SER A 51 -20.46 18.07 30.72
N GLU A 52 -20.36 16.85 31.23
CA GLU A 52 -19.19 16.44 32.03
C GLU A 52 -17.95 16.66 31.12
N GLU A 53 -17.00 17.46 31.59
CA GLU A 53 -15.71 17.58 30.91
C GLU A 53 -15.09 16.19 30.78
N PRO A 54 -14.52 15.84 29.62
CA PRO A 54 -13.87 14.54 29.45
C PRO A 54 -12.81 14.30 30.52
N ASP A 55 -12.80 13.12 31.11
CA ASP A 55 -11.77 12.73 32.07
C ASP A 55 -10.39 12.65 31.41
N VAL A 56 -9.55 13.64 31.63
CA VAL A 56 -8.22 13.76 31.04
C VAL A 56 -7.32 12.55 31.41
N SER A 57 -7.62 11.85 32.51
CA SER A 57 -6.86 10.65 32.92
C SER A 57 -6.88 9.57 31.85
N ILE A 58 -7.91 9.48 31.03
CA ILE A 58 -8.00 8.57 29.87
C ILE A 58 -6.83 8.76 28.89
N ALA A 59 -6.37 9.98 28.71
CA ALA A 59 -5.26 10.29 27.79
C ALA A 59 -3.87 10.00 28.38
N LEU A 60 -3.76 9.94 29.71
CA LEU A 60 -2.48 9.90 30.44
C LEU A 60 -2.18 8.55 31.08
N ASN A 61 -3.16 7.65 31.18
CA ASN A 61 -2.98 6.30 31.67
C ASN A 61 -2.76 5.31 30.52
N ALA A 62 -2.10 4.18 30.81
CA ALA A 62 -1.93 3.10 29.84
C ALA A 62 -3.27 2.67 29.26
N ALA A 63 -3.33 2.43 27.95
CA ALA A 63 -4.58 2.19 27.21
C ALA A 63 -5.38 0.98 27.73
N ASN A 64 -4.68 -0.10 28.19
CA ASN A 64 -5.33 -1.29 28.72
C ASN A 64 -4.38 -2.08 29.62
N ILE A 65 -4.07 -1.55 30.81
CA ILE A 65 -3.12 -2.17 31.75
C ILE A 65 -3.59 -3.55 32.24
N ASP A 66 -4.90 -3.77 32.35
CA ASP A 66 -5.49 -5.03 32.84
C ASP A 66 -5.28 -6.21 31.86
N ALA A 67 -5.10 -5.93 30.58
CA ALA A 67 -4.80 -6.96 29.58
C ALA A 67 -3.34 -7.45 29.64
N VAL A 68 -2.42 -6.68 30.20
CA VAL A 68 -0.96 -6.93 30.16
C VAL A 68 -0.58 -8.31 30.70
N PRO A 69 -1.04 -8.77 31.89
CA PRO A 69 -0.67 -10.10 32.41
C PRO A 69 -1.09 -11.25 31.48
N SER A 70 -2.28 -11.16 30.87
CA SER A 70 -2.75 -12.17 29.92
C SER A 70 -1.94 -12.18 28.63
N LEU A 71 -1.64 -11.00 28.07
CA LEU A 71 -0.83 -10.87 26.86
C LEU A 71 0.58 -11.42 27.06
N ILE A 72 1.22 -11.15 28.20
CA ILE A 72 2.54 -11.72 28.53
C ILE A 72 2.48 -13.25 28.57
N LYS A 73 1.43 -13.82 29.20
CA LYS A 73 1.24 -15.27 29.24
C LYS A 73 1.07 -15.87 27.83
N GLU A 74 0.29 -15.23 26.98
CA GLU A 74 0.08 -15.67 25.60
C GLU A 74 1.35 -15.57 24.76
N ILE A 75 2.13 -14.48 24.89
CA ILE A 75 3.43 -14.30 24.24
C ILE A 75 4.39 -15.41 24.64
N ASN A 76 4.49 -15.73 25.94
CA ASN A 76 5.33 -16.82 26.44
C ASN A 76 4.91 -18.17 25.87
N ALA A 77 3.60 -18.43 25.75
CA ALA A 77 3.11 -19.67 25.17
C ALA A 77 3.43 -19.80 23.67
N LEU A 78 3.33 -18.69 22.93
CA LEU A 78 3.62 -18.65 21.48
C LEU A 78 5.12 -18.67 21.16
N SER A 79 5.99 -18.15 22.06
CA SER A 79 7.43 -18.05 21.80
C SER A 79 8.10 -19.41 21.58
N GLY A 80 7.60 -20.49 22.23
CA GLY A 80 8.09 -21.86 22.03
C GLY A 80 7.73 -22.48 20.67
N GLY A 81 6.86 -21.84 19.89
CA GLY A 81 6.45 -22.33 18.57
C GLY A 81 7.21 -21.74 17.39
N LEU A 82 8.19 -20.86 17.62
CA LEU A 82 8.92 -20.18 16.53
C LEU A 82 9.77 -21.13 15.67
N ASP A 83 10.24 -22.22 16.25
CA ASP A 83 11.00 -23.27 15.54
C ASP A 83 10.11 -24.37 14.94
N SER A 84 8.79 -24.19 14.98
CA SER A 84 7.83 -25.11 14.39
C SER A 84 7.67 -24.87 12.87
N ASP A 85 7.16 -25.89 12.15
CA ASP A 85 6.81 -25.80 10.75
C ASP A 85 5.56 -24.93 10.48
N ASP A 86 5.00 -24.27 11.52
CA ASP A 86 3.87 -23.34 11.35
C ASP A 86 4.34 -21.99 10.78
N PRO A 87 4.09 -21.71 9.50
CA PRO A 87 4.52 -20.45 8.87
C PRO A 87 3.83 -19.21 9.49
N THR A 88 2.77 -19.42 10.28
CA THR A 88 2.02 -18.33 10.93
C THR A 88 2.47 -18.07 12.37
N ALA A 89 3.33 -18.90 12.96
CA ALA A 89 3.78 -18.77 14.35
C ALA A 89 4.40 -17.38 14.65
N ARG A 90 5.30 -16.91 13.77
CA ARG A 90 5.90 -15.57 13.86
C ARG A 90 4.85 -14.46 13.82
N LEU A 91 3.89 -14.55 12.91
CA LEU A 91 2.84 -13.53 12.75
C LEU A 91 1.90 -13.49 13.97
N LYS A 92 1.54 -14.66 14.50
CA LYS A 92 0.74 -14.76 15.74
C LYS A 92 1.45 -14.10 16.92
N LEU A 93 2.74 -14.40 17.11
CA LEU A 93 3.55 -13.81 18.18
C LEU A 93 3.68 -12.28 17.99
N MET A 94 3.95 -11.82 16.76
CA MET A 94 4.07 -10.41 16.44
C MET A 94 2.76 -9.65 16.72
N ALA A 95 1.61 -10.23 16.39
CA ALA A 95 0.30 -9.64 16.68
C ALA A 95 0.09 -9.47 18.20
N LYS A 96 0.47 -10.46 19.03
CA LYS A 96 0.36 -10.36 20.49
C LYS A 96 1.37 -9.36 21.08
N ALA A 97 2.59 -9.30 20.55
CA ALA A 97 3.59 -8.30 20.97
C ALA A 97 3.10 -6.87 20.64
N LYS A 98 2.47 -6.66 19.47
CA LYS A 98 1.83 -5.39 19.11
C LYS A 98 0.69 -5.05 20.08
N SER A 99 -0.18 -6.01 20.42
CA SER A 99 -1.25 -5.80 21.39
C SER A 99 -0.71 -5.44 22.78
N LEU A 100 0.39 -6.08 23.22
CA LEU A 100 1.05 -5.75 24.48
C LEU A 100 1.58 -4.31 24.48
N TRP A 101 2.30 -3.91 23.43
CA TRP A 101 2.78 -2.54 23.29
C TRP A 101 1.63 -1.52 23.30
N GLN A 102 0.58 -1.74 22.51
CA GLN A 102 -0.60 -0.86 22.48
C GLN A 102 -1.32 -0.79 23.83
N SER A 103 -1.32 -1.86 24.63
CA SER A 103 -1.91 -1.88 25.97
C SER A 103 -1.12 -1.08 26.99
N LEU A 104 0.21 -1.01 26.83
CA LEU A 104 1.13 -0.26 27.71
C LEU A 104 1.23 1.22 27.35
N GLU A 105 1.13 1.54 26.07
CA GLU A 105 1.23 2.91 25.56
C GLU A 105 0.03 3.75 26.02
N THR A 106 0.28 4.98 26.45
CA THR A 106 -0.81 5.92 26.73
C THR A 106 -1.36 6.51 25.41
N PRO A 107 -2.64 6.91 25.35
CA PRO A 107 -3.17 7.59 24.17
C PRO A 107 -2.37 8.84 23.76
N ARG A 108 -1.80 9.57 24.73
CA ARG A 108 -0.91 10.71 24.43
C ARG A 108 0.38 10.26 23.71
N GLU A 109 1.01 9.18 24.17
CA GLU A 109 2.21 8.63 23.51
C GLU A 109 1.89 8.10 22.11
N THR A 110 0.76 7.41 21.96
CA THR A 110 0.25 6.96 20.65
C THR A 110 0.05 8.14 19.69
N MET A 111 -0.58 9.22 20.14
CA MET A 111 -0.78 10.43 19.33
C MET A 111 0.58 11.02 18.90
N LEU A 112 1.54 11.19 19.79
CA LEU A 112 2.86 11.72 19.47
C LEU A 112 3.61 10.83 18.46
N ARG A 113 3.46 9.50 18.58
CA ARG A 113 4.03 8.55 17.63
C ARG A 113 3.44 8.73 16.24
N HIS A 114 2.12 8.83 16.11
CA HIS A 114 1.44 8.98 14.83
C HIS A 114 1.74 10.32 14.15
N VAL A 115 1.77 11.43 14.92
CA VAL A 115 1.87 12.76 14.30
C VAL A 115 3.28 13.32 14.22
N TRP A 116 4.25 12.79 15.01
CA TRP A 116 5.63 13.24 15.01
C TRP A 116 6.61 12.15 14.59
N ALA A 117 6.58 11.01 15.28
CA ALA A 117 7.65 10.03 15.14
C ALA A 117 7.60 9.28 13.81
N GLU A 118 6.45 8.73 13.42
CA GLU A 118 6.30 7.96 12.18
C GLU A 118 6.50 8.81 10.91
N PRO A 119 5.92 10.03 10.78
CA PRO A 119 6.20 10.89 9.64
C PRO A 119 7.65 11.33 9.55
N SER A 120 8.30 11.63 10.70
CA SER A 120 9.72 11.99 10.75
C SER A 120 10.62 10.81 10.39
N LEU A 121 10.26 9.59 10.80
CA LEU A 121 10.96 8.37 10.40
C LEU A 121 10.90 8.17 8.88
N HIS A 122 9.70 8.28 8.29
CA HIS A 122 9.54 8.18 6.85
C HIS A 122 10.39 9.23 6.10
N CYS A 123 10.39 10.47 6.59
CA CYS A 123 11.22 11.55 6.06
C CYS A 123 12.73 11.20 6.13
N ALA A 124 13.21 10.72 7.29
CA ALA A 124 14.63 10.38 7.48
C ALA A 124 15.06 9.20 6.59
N LEU A 125 14.22 8.16 6.50
CA LEU A 125 14.47 7.01 5.63
C LEU A 125 14.50 7.42 4.16
N THR A 126 13.56 8.25 3.71
CA THR A 126 13.54 8.80 2.35
C THR A 126 14.79 9.61 2.04
N ALA A 127 15.15 10.56 2.90
CA ALA A 127 16.32 11.41 2.70
C ALA A 127 17.61 10.58 2.61
N GLY A 128 17.78 9.60 3.51
CA GLY A 128 18.92 8.70 3.47
C GLY A 128 18.94 7.78 2.25
N THR A 129 17.77 7.40 1.73
CA THR A 129 17.67 6.63 0.47
C THR A 129 18.10 7.49 -0.73
N VAL A 130 17.56 8.69 -0.85
CA VAL A 130 17.89 9.63 -1.95
C VAL A 130 19.39 9.96 -1.98
N LYS A 131 20.01 10.07 -0.81
CA LYS A 131 21.45 10.30 -0.66
C LYS A 131 22.29 9.02 -0.62
N GLU A 132 21.65 7.85 -0.84
CA GLU A 132 22.30 6.53 -0.80
C GLU A 132 23.06 6.23 0.51
N VAL A 133 22.62 6.82 1.61
CA VAL A 133 23.22 6.60 2.94
C VAL A 133 22.99 5.14 3.37
N TRP A 134 21.75 4.65 3.24
CA TRP A 134 21.41 3.31 3.72
C TRP A 134 22.08 2.21 2.91
N THR A 135 22.13 2.34 1.58
CA THR A 135 22.86 1.41 0.70
C THR A 135 24.36 1.43 0.92
N HIS A 136 24.91 2.56 1.35
CA HIS A 136 26.32 2.68 1.72
C HIS A 136 26.60 1.95 3.04
N VAL A 137 25.88 2.30 4.10
CA VAL A 137 26.13 1.71 5.43
C VAL A 137 25.74 0.24 5.51
N ALA A 138 24.85 -0.24 4.66
CA ALA A 138 24.51 -1.67 4.53
C ALA A 138 25.72 -2.54 4.12
N LYS A 139 26.72 -1.96 3.48
CA LYS A 139 27.93 -2.65 3.01
C LYS A 139 29.08 -2.62 4.04
N ILE A 140 28.91 -1.85 5.13
CA ILE A 140 29.92 -1.74 6.19
C ILE A 140 29.77 -2.94 7.13
N ASP A 141 30.84 -3.70 7.29
CA ASP A 141 30.90 -4.76 8.27
C ASP A 141 31.31 -4.18 9.63
N GLY A 142 30.35 -4.12 10.56
CA GLY A 142 30.52 -3.53 11.88
C GLY A 142 30.03 -2.10 12.05
N PRO A 143 30.43 -1.40 13.13
CA PRO A 143 30.02 -0.04 13.40
C PRO A 143 30.61 0.99 12.43
N PHE A 144 29.87 2.08 12.19
CA PHE A 144 30.32 3.24 11.41
C PHE A 144 30.10 4.54 12.17
N LYS A 145 30.92 5.55 11.88
CA LYS A 145 30.76 6.89 12.43
C LYS A 145 29.99 7.77 11.43
N VAL A 146 29.05 8.54 11.95
CA VAL A 146 28.24 9.48 11.14
C VAL A 146 29.11 10.47 10.35
N ALA A 147 30.19 10.97 10.96
CA ALA A 147 31.09 11.92 10.31
C ALA A 147 31.77 11.34 9.05
N ASP A 148 32.12 10.04 9.05
CA ASP A 148 32.76 9.41 7.91
C ASP A 148 31.76 9.25 6.74
N VAL A 149 30.55 8.79 7.05
CA VAL A 149 29.48 8.65 6.05
C VAL A 149 29.05 10.03 5.51
N ALA A 150 28.93 11.04 6.37
CA ALA A 150 28.60 12.40 6.00
C ALA A 150 29.61 12.98 5.01
N LYS A 151 30.91 12.77 5.25
CA LYS A 151 31.98 13.18 4.34
C LYS A 151 31.87 12.48 2.99
N GLU A 152 31.65 11.16 2.98
CA GLU A 152 31.59 10.39 1.74
C GLU A 152 30.33 10.75 0.91
N LYS A 153 29.19 10.96 1.56
CA LYS A 153 27.93 11.28 0.89
C LYS A 153 27.73 12.79 0.64
N ASN A 154 28.72 13.61 0.99
CA ASN A 154 28.67 15.08 0.90
C ASN A 154 27.40 15.62 1.56
N ILE A 155 27.21 15.27 2.83
CA ILE A 155 26.13 15.74 3.70
C ILE A 155 26.78 16.48 4.89
N GLU A 156 26.14 17.53 5.36
CA GLU A 156 26.58 18.21 6.57
C GLU A 156 26.46 17.23 7.77
N PRO A 157 27.53 17.03 8.57
CA PRO A 157 27.55 15.99 9.62
C PRO A 157 26.44 16.15 10.65
N ALA A 158 26.13 17.36 11.09
CA ALA A 158 25.08 17.60 12.07
C ALA A 158 23.68 17.27 11.50
N LEU A 159 23.44 17.50 10.21
CA LEU A 159 22.20 17.11 9.53
C LEU A 159 22.08 15.58 9.51
N LEU A 160 23.11 14.87 9.06
CA LEU A 160 23.08 13.42 9.01
C LEU A 160 22.92 12.79 10.41
N ALA A 161 23.61 13.34 11.43
CA ALA A 161 23.46 12.87 12.81
C ALA A 161 22.02 12.97 13.31
N ARG A 162 21.30 14.03 12.98
CA ARG A 162 19.86 14.17 13.34
C ARG A 162 19.00 13.08 12.70
N LEU A 163 19.20 12.79 11.41
CA LEU A 163 18.44 11.76 10.69
C LEU A 163 18.73 10.36 11.25
N VAL A 164 20.03 10.01 11.38
CA VAL A 164 20.44 8.69 11.89
C VAL A 164 19.97 8.47 13.32
N ARG A 165 20.07 9.48 14.20
CA ARG A 165 19.60 9.41 15.57
C ARG A 165 18.10 9.13 15.66
N HIS A 166 17.30 9.76 14.80
CA HIS A 166 15.87 9.47 14.79
C HIS A 166 15.57 8.05 14.28
N VAL A 167 16.24 7.60 13.22
CA VAL A 167 16.10 6.21 12.72
C VAL A 167 16.52 5.20 13.80
N SER A 168 17.53 5.54 14.63
CA SER A 168 17.97 4.71 15.76
C SER A 168 16.96 4.71 16.89
N SER A 169 16.44 5.88 17.30
CA SER A 169 15.44 5.96 18.37
C SER A 169 14.14 5.21 18.03
N MET A 170 13.86 5.04 16.73
CA MET A 170 12.77 4.23 16.23
C MET A 170 13.11 2.73 16.08
N GLY A 171 14.33 2.30 16.46
CA GLY A 171 14.74 0.90 16.50
C GLY A 171 15.24 0.31 15.17
N TYR A 172 15.46 1.12 14.14
CA TYR A 172 15.82 0.63 12.81
C TYR A 172 17.33 0.60 12.55
N ILE A 173 18.14 1.27 13.36
CA ILE A 173 19.60 1.17 13.37
C ILE A 173 20.07 1.14 14.81
N THR A 174 21.17 0.44 15.11
CA THR A 174 21.65 0.28 16.49
C THR A 174 22.68 1.34 16.80
N GLU A 175 22.46 2.16 17.84
CA GLU A 175 23.46 3.05 18.40
C GLU A 175 24.43 2.26 19.26
N ILE A 176 25.72 2.39 19.00
CA ILE A 176 26.80 1.68 19.71
C ILE A 176 27.53 2.64 20.66
N ASP A 177 27.73 3.87 20.22
CA ASP A 177 28.36 4.96 20.97
C ASP A 177 27.90 6.28 20.34
N GLN A 178 28.30 7.41 20.93
CA GLN A 178 27.97 8.73 20.42
C GLN A 178 28.29 8.85 18.92
N ASP A 179 27.30 9.17 18.11
CA ASP A 179 27.34 9.31 16.65
C ASP A 179 28.01 8.11 15.94
N THR A 180 27.97 6.92 16.58
CA THR A 180 28.49 5.65 16.08
C THR A 180 27.37 4.61 16.08
N TYR A 181 27.09 4.04 14.91
CA TYR A 181 25.93 3.16 14.69
C TYR A 181 26.34 1.88 13.96
N GLN A 182 25.49 0.86 14.07
CA GLN A 182 25.61 -0.40 13.35
C GLN A 182 24.31 -0.71 12.61
N ALA A 183 24.46 -1.14 11.34
CA ALA A 183 23.31 -1.48 10.49
C ALA A 183 22.58 -2.73 11.00
N THR A 184 21.28 -2.62 11.22
CA THR A 184 20.38 -3.75 11.45
C THR A 184 20.05 -4.49 10.15
N ASN A 185 19.37 -5.64 10.22
CA ASN A 185 18.87 -6.33 9.04
C ASN A 185 17.95 -5.45 8.19
N PHE A 186 17.15 -4.57 8.84
CA PHE A 186 16.32 -3.61 8.11
C PHE A 186 17.17 -2.65 7.27
N ILE A 187 18.19 -2.02 7.85
CA ILE A 187 19.08 -1.12 7.09
C ILE A 187 19.86 -1.88 6.01
N LYS A 188 20.30 -3.11 6.29
CA LYS A 188 20.94 -3.96 5.28
C LYS A 188 20.00 -4.27 4.11
N SER A 189 18.72 -4.49 4.38
CA SER A 189 17.71 -4.71 3.34
C SER A 189 17.46 -3.49 2.45
N MET A 190 17.78 -2.28 2.90
CA MET A 190 17.75 -1.06 2.08
C MET A 190 18.76 -1.06 0.93
N SER A 191 19.66 -2.06 0.84
CA SER A 191 20.49 -2.30 -0.35
C SER A 191 19.70 -2.91 -1.51
N PHE A 192 18.51 -3.47 -1.27
CA PHE A 192 17.68 -4.04 -2.31
C PHE A 192 16.79 -2.94 -2.94
N PRO A 193 16.87 -2.75 -4.29
CA PRO A 193 16.09 -1.72 -4.97
C PRO A 193 14.58 -1.80 -4.71
N PHE A 194 14.02 -3.00 -4.60
CA PHE A 194 12.60 -3.21 -4.37
C PHE A 194 12.13 -2.79 -2.95
N ILE A 195 13.06 -2.69 -1.97
CA ILE A 195 12.74 -2.17 -0.63
C ILE A 195 12.95 -0.65 -0.60
N ASN A 196 14.12 -0.19 -1.02
CA ASN A 196 14.47 1.22 -0.86
C ASN A 196 13.66 2.14 -1.79
N ALA A 197 13.27 1.68 -2.98
CA ALA A 197 12.50 2.48 -3.94
C ALA A 197 11.13 2.92 -3.41
N GLY A 198 10.54 2.17 -2.48
CA GLY A 198 9.26 2.53 -1.86
C GLY A 198 9.27 3.87 -1.15
N TYR A 199 10.37 4.20 -0.45
CA TYR A 199 10.44 5.46 0.32
C TYR A 199 10.34 6.71 -0.54
N PRO A 200 11.19 6.94 -1.56
CA PRO A 200 11.06 8.11 -2.41
C PRO A 200 9.82 8.06 -3.32
N CYS A 201 9.36 6.87 -3.71
CA CYS A 201 8.13 6.71 -4.48
C CYS A 201 6.93 7.21 -3.68
N ILE A 202 6.71 6.66 -2.49
CA ILE A 202 5.58 7.02 -1.63
C ILE A 202 5.65 8.48 -1.19
N SER A 203 6.85 8.96 -0.77
CA SER A 203 7.04 10.37 -0.41
C SER A 203 6.69 11.34 -1.53
N GLY A 204 7.12 11.05 -2.75
CA GLY A 204 7.01 11.99 -3.85
C GLY A 204 5.72 11.86 -4.65
N ALA A 205 5.10 10.67 -4.69
CA ALA A 205 3.96 10.41 -5.57
C ALA A 205 2.65 10.06 -4.83
N CYS A 206 2.66 9.83 -3.50
CA CYS A 206 1.48 9.34 -2.79
C CYS A 206 1.09 10.16 -1.56
N LEU A 207 2.06 10.59 -0.72
CA LEU A 207 1.75 11.17 0.60
C LEU A 207 0.94 12.47 0.53
N ASN A 208 1.11 13.29 -0.51
CA ASN A 208 0.31 14.52 -0.63
C ASN A 208 -1.17 14.21 -0.85
N ALA A 209 -1.51 13.13 -1.55
CA ALA A 209 -2.90 12.70 -1.72
C ALA A 209 -3.51 12.29 -0.38
N LEU A 210 -2.79 11.46 0.40
CA LEU A 210 -3.21 11.07 1.75
C LEU A 210 -3.41 12.29 2.66
N GLY A 211 -2.47 13.24 2.65
CA GLY A 211 -2.52 14.45 3.46
C GLY A 211 -3.70 15.37 3.14
N GLN A 212 -4.15 15.39 1.90
CA GLN A 212 -5.25 16.23 1.41
C GLN A 212 -6.61 15.52 1.39
N PHE A 213 -6.70 14.28 1.85
CA PHE A 213 -7.95 13.51 1.81
C PHE A 213 -9.10 14.23 2.53
N HIS A 214 -8.85 14.79 3.71
CA HIS A 214 -9.90 15.46 4.51
C HIS A 214 -10.45 16.72 3.81
N GLU A 215 -9.61 17.51 3.14
CA GLU A 215 -10.05 18.68 2.36
C GLU A 215 -10.82 18.25 1.12
N TRP A 216 -10.35 17.22 0.42
CA TRP A 216 -11.06 16.63 -0.70
C TRP A 216 -12.45 16.11 -0.27
N ALA A 217 -12.53 15.43 0.87
CA ALA A 217 -13.77 14.88 1.40
C ALA A 217 -14.78 15.99 1.73
N ASP A 218 -14.34 17.11 2.33
CA ASP A 218 -15.21 18.29 2.58
C ASP A 218 -15.74 18.86 1.26
N ILE A 219 -14.91 19.03 0.24
CA ILE A 219 -15.31 19.51 -1.10
C ILE A 219 -16.34 18.57 -1.72
N ASN A 220 -16.18 17.26 -1.56
CA ASN A 220 -17.02 16.23 -2.16
C ASN A 220 -18.16 15.75 -1.22
N SER A 221 -18.46 16.51 -0.17
CA SER A 221 -19.57 16.22 0.78
C SER A 221 -19.44 14.85 1.45
N TRP A 222 -18.22 14.41 1.75
CA TRP A 222 -17.89 13.13 2.41
C TRP A 222 -18.46 11.91 1.69
N LYS A 223 -18.58 11.99 0.37
CA LYS A 223 -18.94 10.84 -0.47
C LYS A 223 -17.69 10.05 -0.83
N ASP A 224 -17.89 8.76 -1.10
CA ASP A 224 -16.83 7.88 -1.58
C ASP A 224 -16.26 8.33 -2.94
N ALA A 225 -14.96 8.21 -3.11
CA ALA A 225 -14.32 8.52 -4.38
C ALA A 225 -14.59 7.38 -5.40
N THR A 226 -15.11 7.74 -6.56
CA THR A 226 -15.42 6.78 -7.64
C THR A 226 -15.00 7.27 -9.02
N ASP A 227 -14.48 8.49 -9.10
CA ASP A 227 -14.01 9.12 -10.32
C ASP A 227 -12.49 9.32 -10.25
N ILE A 228 -11.74 8.56 -11.05
CA ILE A 228 -10.27 8.60 -11.11
C ILE A 228 -9.73 9.99 -11.51
N SER A 229 -10.54 10.83 -12.15
CA SER A 229 -10.19 12.22 -12.50
C SER A 229 -10.48 13.23 -11.38
N ASN A 230 -11.16 12.80 -10.30
CA ASN A 230 -11.47 13.59 -9.13
C ASN A 230 -11.23 12.78 -7.87
N SER A 231 -9.98 12.57 -7.53
CA SER A 231 -9.53 11.91 -6.29
C SER A 231 -8.69 12.88 -5.44
N PRO A 232 -8.36 12.57 -4.21
CA PRO A 232 -7.42 13.34 -3.39
C PRO A 232 -6.05 13.58 -4.07
N LEU A 233 -5.65 12.72 -5.02
CA LEU A 233 -4.43 12.91 -5.80
C LEU A 233 -4.41 14.25 -6.54
N GLN A 234 -5.50 14.56 -7.27
CA GLN A 234 -5.57 15.78 -8.06
C GLN A 234 -5.44 17.03 -7.16
N LEU A 235 -6.09 17.00 -6.00
CA LEU A 235 -5.98 18.09 -5.02
C LEU A 235 -4.56 18.16 -4.44
N GLY A 236 -4.01 17.04 -3.97
CA GLY A 236 -2.72 16.98 -3.30
C GLY A 236 -1.52 17.37 -4.17
N TYR A 237 -1.58 17.05 -5.46
CA TYR A 237 -0.51 17.33 -6.42
C TYR A 237 -0.84 18.50 -7.36
N LYS A 238 -2.02 19.13 -7.24
CA LYS A 238 -2.49 20.23 -8.10
C LYS A 238 -2.36 19.86 -9.57
N THR A 239 -2.88 18.71 -9.94
CA THR A 239 -2.77 18.10 -11.27
C THR A 239 -4.13 17.67 -11.79
N GLU A 240 -4.30 17.61 -13.11
CA GLU A 240 -5.46 16.99 -13.76
C GLU A 240 -5.20 15.54 -14.18
N LYS A 241 -3.98 15.04 -13.92
CA LYS A 241 -3.56 13.70 -14.34
C LYS A 241 -4.07 12.64 -13.38
N THR A 242 -4.35 11.46 -13.93
CA THR A 242 -4.55 10.24 -13.15
C THR A 242 -3.24 9.80 -12.49
N PHE A 243 -3.30 8.86 -11.55
CA PHE A 243 -2.12 8.39 -10.79
C PHE A 243 -1.02 7.85 -11.73
N PHE A 244 -1.37 6.97 -12.65
CA PHE A 244 -0.37 6.39 -13.57
C PHE A 244 0.21 7.43 -14.53
N GLU A 245 -0.59 8.37 -15.02
CA GLU A 245 -0.09 9.51 -15.81
C GLU A 245 0.84 10.40 -14.99
N HIS A 246 0.49 10.64 -13.71
CA HIS A 246 1.34 11.41 -12.78
C HIS A 246 2.69 10.72 -12.58
N LEU A 247 2.72 9.40 -12.36
CA LEU A 247 3.96 8.63 -12.25
C LEU A 247 4.84 8.73 -13.50
N HIS A 248 4.25 8.53 -14.68
CA HIS A 248 5.01 8.52 -15.95
C HIS A 248 5.54 9.90 -16.35
N THR A 249 4.81 10.95 -16.01
CA THR A 249 5.21 12.33 -16.39
C THR A 249 6.09 13.02 -15.35
N ASN A 250 6.34 12.40 -14.20
CA ASN A 250 7.22 12.91 -13.14
C ASN A 250 8.33 11.89 -12.80
N PRO A 251 9.35 11.74 -13.68
CA PRO A 251 10.47 10.84 -13.36
C PRO A 251 11.19 11.31 -12.09
N PRO A 252 11.69 10.39 -11.23
CA PRO A 252 11.81 8.95 -11.50
C PRO A 252 10.65 8.08 -10.97
N TYR A 253 9.50 8.66 -10.61
CA TYR A 253 8.47 7.96 -9.84
C TYR A 253 7.91 6.71 -10.53
N GLY A 254 7.75 6.72 -11.85
CA GLY A 254 7.31 5.52 -12.59
C GLY A 254 8.25 4.34 -12.40
N GLN A 255 9.57 4.57 -12.52
CA GLN A 255 10.58 3.52 -12.29
C GLN A 255 10.62 3.05 -10.82
N LEU A 256 10.54 3.99 -9.87
CA LEU A 256 10.52 3.68 -8.45
C LEU A 256 9.28 2.86 -8.07
N PHE A 257 8.14 3.18 -8.65
CA PHE A 257 6.91 2.44 -8.46
C PHE A 257 7.03 0.99 -8.95
N HIS A 258 7.56 0.77 -10.16
CA HIS A 258 7.78 -0.59 -10.66
C HIS A 258 8.71 -1.41 -9.77
N LEU A 259 9.81 -0.82 -9.30
CA LEU A 259 10.72 -1.49 -8.37
C LEU A 259 10.01 -1.84 -7.07
N HIS A 260 9.24 -0.91 -6.51
CA HIS A 260 8.50 -1.10 -5.27
C HIS A 260 7.43 -2.21 -5.40
N MET A 261 6.65 -2.21 -6.47
CA MET A 261 5.65 -3.25 -6.74
C MET A 261 6.27 -4.63 -6.93
N GLY A 262 7.45 -4.71 -7.56
CA GLY A 262 8.21 -5.95 -7.65
C GLY A 262 8.60 -6.53 -6.27
N GLY A 263 8.79 -5.67 -5.25
CA GLY A 263 9.08 -6.06 -3.88
C GLY A 263 7.87 -6.43 -3.05
N TYR A 264 6.72 -5.83 -3.35
CA TYR A 264 5.46 -6.06 -2.62
C TYR A 264 5.09 -7.55 -2.55
N ARG A 265 5.38 -8.30 -3.59
CA ARG A 265 5.09 -9.73 -3.72
C ARG A 265 6.09 -10.66 -3.06
N GLN A 266 7.31 -10.18 -2.78
CA GLN A 266 8.37 -11.07 -2.29
C GLN A 266 8.08 -11.58 -0.88
N GLY A 267 8.24 -12.91 -0.70
CA GLY A 267 8.00 -13.58 0.56
C GLY A 267 6.50 -13.82 0.88
N ARG A 268 5.60 -13.51 -0.05
CA ARG A 268 4.19 -13.88 0.03
C ARG A 268 3.95 -15.26 -0.59
N PRO A 269 3.02 -16.06 -0.05
CA PRO A 269 2.60 -17.29 -0.70
C PRO A 269 2.08 -17.03 -2.11
N SER A 270 2.54 -17.82 -3.07
CA SER A 270 2.00 -17.77 -4.43
C SER A 270 0.79 -18.68 -4.54
N TRP A 271 -0.25 -18.26 -5.27
CA TRP A 271 -1.41 -19.12 -5.54
C TRP A 271 -1.04 -20.43 -6.25
N MET A 272 0.16 -20.47 -6.83
CA MET A 272 0.75 -21.63 -7.50
C MET A 272 1.49 -22.58 -6.55
N ASP A 273 1.61 -22.22 -5.26
CA ASP A 273 2.26 -23.07 -4.26
C ASP A 273 1.39 -24.27 -3.90
N ALA A 274 2.04 -25.38 -3.54
CA ALA A 274 1.34 -26.57 -3.07
C ALA A 274 0.48 -26.23 -1.84
N GLY A 275 -0.78 -26.65 -1.88
CA GLY A 275 -1.73 -26.40 -0.80
C GLY A 275 -2.49 -25.07 -0.90
N PHE A 276 -2.17 -24.19 -1.87
CA PHE A 276 -2.95 -23.00 -2.12
C PHE A 276 -4.07 -23.31 -3.14
N PHE A 277 -3.76 -23.32 -4.43
CA PHE A 277 -4.71 -23.64 -5.49
C PHE A 277 -4.25 -24.90 -6.24
N PRO A 278 -5.13 -25.89 -6.49
CA PRO A 278 -4.72 -27.14 -7.13
C PRO A 278 -4.58 -26.97 -8.65
N VAL A 279 -3.48 -26.30 -9.07
CA VAL A 279 -3.19 -25.97 -10.47
C VAL A 279 -3.27 -27.16 -11.40
N GLN A 280 -2.65 -28.30 -11.00
CA GLN A 280 -2.64 -29.51 -11.82
C GLN A 280 -4.06 -30.00 -12.11
N GLU A 281 -4.92 -30.05 -11.10
CA GLU A 281 -6.27 -30.58 -11.20
C GLU A 281 -7.23 -29.63 -11.91
N LYS A 282 -7.14 -28.34 -11.57
CA LYS A 282 -8.10 -27.33 -12.01
C LYS A 282 -7.79 -26.73 -13.38
N LEU A 283 -6.52 -26.64 -13.74
CA LEU A 283 -6.10 -26.04 -15.02
C LEU A 283 -5.53 -27.07 -15.98
N ILE A 284 -4.50 -27.83 -15.56
CA ILE A 284 -3.71 -28.66 -16.47
C ILE A 284 -4.48 -29.92 -16.90
N ASN A 285 -5.03 -30.69 -15.95
CA ASN A 285 -5.73 -31.93 -16.26
C ASN A 285 -7.02 -31.74 -17.09
N GLY A 286 -7.64 -30.59 -17.04
CA GLY A 286 -8.84 -30.27 -17.80
C GLY A 286 -8.57 -29.50 -19.11
N PHE A 287 -7.32 -29.39 -19.54
CA PHE A 287 -6.95 -28.61 -20.71
C PHE A 287 -7.34 -29.32 -22.03
N GLU A 288 -8.13 -28.64 -22.86
CA GLU A 288 -8.49 -29.10 -24.19
C GLU A 288 -7.40 -28.72 -25.20
N LYS A 289 -6.64 -29.70 -25.67
CA LYS A 289 -5.48 -29.47 -26.50
C LYS A 289 -5.86 -29.26 -27.96
N SER A 290 -5.52 -28.09 -28.50
CA SER A 290 -5.45 -27.80 -29.94
C SER A 290 -4.23 -26.91 -30.20
N ASP A 291 -3.88 -26.71 -31.48
CA ASP A 291 -2.66 -25.97 -31.84
C ASP A 291 -2.67 -24.52 -31.33
N ASP A 292 -3.84 -23.89 -31.21
CA ASP A 292 -4.02 -22.49 -30.77
C ASP A 292 -4.53 -22.36 -29.33
N SER A 293 -4.71 -23.45 -28.59
CA SER A 293 -5.29 -23.41 -27.24
C SER A 293 -4.38 -22.66 -26.25
N ALA A 294 -4.93 -21.64 -25.58
CA ALA A 294 -4.27 -20.94 -24.49
C ALA A 294 -4.61 -21.61 -23.14
N LEU A 295 -3.58 -21.91 -22.35
CA LEU A 295 -3.74 -22.41 -20.99
C LEU A 295 -3.98 -21.26 -20.01
N LEU A 296 -3.14 -20.24 -20.07
CA LEU A 296 -3.18 -19.11 -19.16
C LEU A 296 -2.98 -17.79 -19.93
N VAL A 297 -3.89 -16.86 -19.72
CA VAL A 297 -3.80 -15.48 -20.23
C VAL A 297 -3.71 -14.56 -19.03
N ASP A 298 -2.55 -13.95 -18.83
CA ASP A 298 -2.24 -13.03 -17.74
C ASP A 298 -2.54 -11.61 -18.22
N ILE A 299 -3.68 -11.06 -17.78
CA ILE A 299 -4.22 -9.77 -18.23
C ILE A 299 -3.79 -8.67 -17.25
N GLY A 300 -3.08 -7.66 -17.76
CA GLY A 300 -2.47 -6.62 -16.94
C GLY A 300 -1.26 -7.16 -16.16
N GLY A 301 -0.59 -8.19 -16.69
CA GLY A 301 0.47 -8.91 -15.98
C GLY A 301 1.82 -8.18 -15.92
N SER A 302 1.87 -6.89 -16.30
CA SER A 302 3.07 -6.04 -16.21
C SER A 302 4.28 -6.68 -16.90
N PHE A 303 5.38 -6.89 -16.18
CA PHE A 303 6.61 -7.53 -16.71
C PHE A 303 6.54 -9.07 -16.74
N GLY A 304 5.39 -9.68 -16.48
CA GLY A 304 5.18 -11.12 -16.57
C GLY A 304 5.74 -11.91 -15.40
N HIS A 305 5.76 -11.33 -14.20
CA HIS A 305 6.28 -12.02 -13.01
C HIS A 305 5.49 -13.29 -12.69
N ASP A 306 4.16 -13.24 -12.74
CA ASP A 306 3.27 -14.37 -12.40
C ASP A 306 3.31 -15.44 -13.46
N ILE A 307 3.13 -15.07 -14.70
CA ILE A 307 3.14 -16.04 -15.79
C ILE A 307 4.53 -16.66 -15.98
N GLY A 308 5.61 -15.91 -15.70
CA GLY A 308 6.97 -16.44 -15.66
C GLY A 308 7.18 -17.40 -14.48
N GLU A 309 6.60 -17.13 -13.31
CA GLU A 309 6.58 -18.05 -12.19
C GLU A 309 5.79 -19.33 -12.52
N PHE A 310 4.61 -19.17 -13.13
CA PHE A 310 3.82 -20.31 -13.59
C PHE A 310 4.63 -21.21 -14.52
N HIS A 311 5.32 -20.65 -15.50
CA HIS A 311 6.17 -21.41 -16.42
C HIS A 311 7.30 -22.15 -15.69
N ARG A 312 7.94 -21.50 -14.71
CA ARG A 312 9.01 -22.15 -13.92
C ARG A 312 8.50 -23.31 -13.05
N LYS A 313 7.31 -23.18 -12.47
CA LYS A 313 6.72 -24.22 -11.61
C LYS A 313 6.09 -25.36 -12.39
N PHE A 314 5.59 -25.06 -13.58
CA PHE A 314 4.90 -26.02 -14.47
C PHE A 314 5.49 -25.98 -15.89
N PRO A 315 6.78 -26.34 -16.08
CA PRO A 315 7.47 -26.19 -17.36
C PRO A 315 6.88 -27.08 -18.48
N ASP A 316 6.24 -28.18 -18.12
CA ASP A 316 5.59 -29.12 -19.03
C ASP A 316 4.09 -28.86 -19.21
N ALA A 317 3.57 -27.76 -18.67
CA ALA A 317 2.16 -27.41 -18.83
C ALA A 317 1.80 -27.26 -20.32
N PRO A 318 0.66 -27.86 -20.76
CA PRO A 318 0.27 -27.80 -22.16
C PRO A 318 -0.28 -26.42 -22.56
N GLY A 319 -0.24 -26.11 -23.85
CA GLY A 319 -0.85 -24.91 -24.41
C GLY A 319 0.01 -23.66 -24.27
N ARG A 320 -0.56 -22.54 -24.74
CA ARG A 320 0.12 -21.24 -24.80
C ARG A 320 -0.02 -20.50 -23.47
N LEU A 321 1.05 -19.84 -23.08
CA LEU A 321 1.08 -18.90 -21.95
C LEU A 321 1.20 -17.48 -22.55
N ILE A 322 0.24 -16.61 -22.25
CA ILE A 322 0.13 -15.32 -22.92
C ILE A 322 0.09 -14.21 -21.88
N LEU A 323 1.09 -13.35 -21.91
CA LEU A 323 1.13 -12.10 -21.14
C LEU A 323 0.47 -10.99 -21.95
N GLN A 324 -0.48 -10.29 -21.34
CA GLN A 324 -1.18 -9.14 -21.96
C GLN A 324 -1.01 -7.89 -21.09
N ASP A 325 -0.56 -6.80 -21.69
CA ASP A 325 -0.50 -5.47 -21.09
C ASP A 325 -0.46 -4.39 -22.15
N LEU A 326 -0.53 -3.13 -21.74
CA LEU A 326 -0.45 -1.98 -22.63
C LEU A 326 0.84 -2.00 -23.48
N PRO A 327 0.81 -1.46 -24.71
CA PRO A 327 1.97 -1.42 -25.59
C PRO A 327 3.23 -0.87 -24.92
N VAL A 328 3.07 0.22 -24.13
CA VAL A 328 4.17 0.88 -23.43
C VAL A 328 4.83 -0.02 -22.38
N VAL A 329 4.10 -0.96 -21.78
CA VAL A 329 4.62 -1.91 -20.80
C VAL A 329 5.31 -3.07 -21.51
N ILE A 330 4.63 -3.69 -22.48
CA ILE A 330 5.15 -4.83 -23.26
C ILE A 330 6.49 -4.50 -23.93
N ASP A 331 6.61 -3.29 -24.50
CA ASP A 331 7.83 -2.85 -25.20
C ASP A 331 9.06 -2.68 -24.27
N GLN A 332 8.84 -2.57 -22.95
CA GLN A 332 9.92 -2.45 -21.95
C GLN A 332 10.42 -3.79 -21.41
N ILE A 333 9.75 -4.90 -21.73
CA ILE A 333 10.12 -6.22 -21.19
C ILE A 333 11.40 -6.73 -21.86
N THR A 334 12.47 -6.80 -21.10
CA THR A 334 13.79 -7.28 -21.57
C THR A 334 14.11 -8.69 -21.13
N SER A 335 13.47 -9.18 -20.05
CA SER A 335 13.82 -10.45 -19.39
C SER A 335 12.56 -11.25 -19.05
N LEU A 336 12.03 -11.96 -20.05
CA LEU A 336 10.94 -12.92 -19.88
C LEU A 336 11.21 -14.11 -20.80
N ASP A 337 10.93 -15.34 -20.33
CA ASP A 337 11.12 -16.56 -21.11
C ASP A 337 10.36 -16.49 -22.44
N ASN A 338 10.98 -16.98 -23.52
CA ASN A 338 10.41 -16.97 -24.87
C ASN A 338 9.19 -17.91 -25.01
N LYS A 339 8.96 -18.81 -24.07
CA LYS A 339 7.73 -19.63 -23.98
C LYS A 339 6.51 -18.84 -23.61
N VAL A 340 6.69 -17.65 -23.01
CA VAL A 340 5.61 -16.73 -22.71
C VAL A 340 5.45 -15.76 -23.86
N GLU A 341 4.32 -15.82 -24.51
CA GLU A 341 3.95 -14.90 -25.58
C GLU A 341 3.63 -13.52 -25.01
N ARG A 342 4.17 -12.46 -25.61
CA ARG A 342 3.94 -11.07 -25.21
C ARG A 342 2.93 -10.44 -26.17
N MET A 343 1.79 -10.04 -25.64
CA MET A 343 0.71 -9.47 -26.44
C MET A 343 0.34 -8.07 -25.94
N LYS A 344 0.42 -7.09 -26.84
CA LYS A 344 -0.08 -5.73 -26.57
C LYS A 344 -1.60 -5.77 -26.55
N TYR A 345 -2.19 -5.37 -25.43
CA TYR A 345 -3.63 -5.43 -25.26
C TYR A 345 -4.11 -4.33 -24.28
N ASP A 346 -5.21 -3.71 -24.64
CA ASP A 346 -5.96 -2.81 -23.78
C ASP A 346 -7.25 -3.54 -23.34
N PHE A 347 -7.39 -3.82 -22.07
CA PHE A 347 -8.51 -4.58 -21.52
C PHE A 347 -9.88 -3.89 -21.64
N TYR A 348 -9.94 -2.63 -22.05
CA TYR A 348 -11.19 -1.97 -22.44
C TYR A 348 -11.69 -2.42 -23.82
N THR A 349 -10.84 -3.04 -24.59
CA THR A 349 -11.17 -3.56 -25.92
C THR A 349 -11.59 -5.03 -25.87
N GLU A 350 -12.09 -5.56 -26.99
CA GLU A 350 -12.44 -6.97 -27.10
C GLU A 350 -11.25 -7.88 -26.78
N GLN A 351 -11.43 -8.86 -25.88
CA GLN A 351 -10.39 -9.85 -25.55
C GLN A 351 -10.11 -10.74 -26.77
N PRO A 352 -8.89 -10.67 -27.37
CA PRO A 352 -8.58 -11.36 -28.62
C PRO A 352 -8.42 -12.87 -28.44
N ILE A 353 -8.04 -13.34 -27.24
CA ILE A 353 -7.85 -14.76 -26.97
C ILE A 353 -9.18 -15.33 -26.51
N LYS A 354 -9.79 -16.18 -27.33
CA LYS A 354 -11.09 -16.81 -27.03
C LYS A 354 -10.91 -18.23 -26.48
N GLY A 355 -11.75 -18.58 -25.52
CA GLY A 355 -11.82 -19.94 -24.98
C GLY A 355 -10.54 -20.40 -24.29
N ALA A 356 -9.73 -19.50 -23.72
CA ALA A 356 -8.59 -19.90 -22.90
C ALA A 356 -9.06 -20.76 -21.71
N ARG A 357 -8.18 -21.63 -21.22
CA ARG A 357 -8.48 -22.44 -20.02
C ARG A 357 -8.63 -21.55 -18.79
N ALA A 358 -7.70 -20.56 -18.62
CA ALA A 358 -7.79 -19.57 -17.59
C ALA A 358 -7.42 -18.19 -18.10
N TYR A 359 -8.21 -17.20 -17.70
CA TYR A 359 -7.86 -15.78 -17.70
C TYR A 359 -7.48 -15.42 -16.28
N TYR A 360 -6.37 -14.73 -16.13
CA TYR A 360 -5.82 -14.37 -14.82
C TYR A 360 -5.62 -12.86 -14.71
N MET A 361 -5.94 -12.31 -13.58
CA MET A 361 -5.73 -10.90 -13.23
C MET A 361 -5.17 -10.82 -11.81
N HIS A 362 -4.09 -10.08 -11.63
CA HIS A 362 -3.49 -9.88 -10.31
C HIS A 362 -3.31 -8.40 -10.01
N SER A 363 -3.94 -7.92 -8.96
CA SER A 363 -3.89 -6.51 -8.54
C SER A 363 -4.22 -5.57 -9.72
N VAL A 364 -5.30 -5.89 -10.45
CA VAL A 364 -5.80 -5.10 -11.60
C VAL A 364 -7.13 -4.45 -11.26
N LEU A 365 -8.09 -5.23 -10.74
CA LEU A 365 -9.45 -4.73 -10.53
C LEU A 365 -9.54 -3.79 -9.33
N HIS A 366 -8.63 -3.86 -8.39
CA HIS A 366 -8.56 -2.92 -7.27
C HIS A 366 -8.19 -1.49 -7.69
N ASP A 367 -7.59 -1.30 -8.85
CA ASP A 367 -7.25 0.02 -9.39
C ASP A 367 -8.49 0.77 -9.95
N TRP A 368 -9.62 0.08 -10.11
CA TRP A 368 -10.76 0.59 -10.86
C TRP A 368 -12.06 0.58 -10.05
N SER A 369 -12.92 1.58 -10.33
CA SER A 369 -14.29 1.61 -9.80
C SER A 369 -15.10 0.39 -10.27
N ASP A 370 -16.17 0.05 -9.54
CA ASP A 370 -17.03 -1.09 -9.88
C ASP A 370 -17.61 -0.97 -11.30
N GLU A 371 -17.99 0.25 -11.72
CA GLU A 371 -18.48 0.50 -13.08
C GLU A 371 -17.43 0.15 -14.14
N THR A 372 -16.19 0.53 -13.91
CA THR A 372 -15.06 0.24 -14.80
C THR A 372 -14.73 -1.26 -14.79
N CYS A 373 -14.71 -1.87 -13.60
CA CYS A 373 -14.53 -3.32 -13.48
C CYS A 373 -15.58 -4.11 -14.28
N LEU A 374 -16.84 -3.71 -14.26
CA LEU A 374 -17.89 -4.36 -15.06
C LEU A 374 -17.61 -4.30 -16.55
N LYS A 375 -17.04 -3.21 -17.07
CA LYS A 375 -16.62 -3.09 -18.47
C LYS A 375 -15.48 -4.05 -18.79
N ILE A 376 -14.44 -4.10 -17.95
CA ILE A 376 -13.29 -5.01 -18.09
C ILE A 376 -13.74 -6.47 -18.04
N LEU A 377 -14.51 -6.83 -17.00
CA LEU A 377 -15.04 -8.19 -16.82
C LEU A 377 -15.95 -8.61 -17.96
N GLY A 378 -16.68 -7.68 -18.56
CA GLY A 378 -17.52 -7.93 -19.75
C GLY A 378 -16.70 -8.41 -20.94
N GLN A 379 -15.51 -7.86 -21.18
CA GLN A 379 -14.62 -8.29 -22.27
C GLN A 379 -14.07 -9.70 -22.02
N VAL A 380 -13.66 -9.99 -20.80
CA VAL A 380 -13.17 -11.32 -20.40
C VAL A 380 -14.30 -12.35 -20.50
N LYS A 381 -15.48 -12.03 -19.93
CA LYS A 381 -16.67 -12.89 -19.99
C LYS A 381 -17.04 -13.27 -21.42
N ALA A 382 -17.02 -12.30 -22.35
CA ALA A 382 -17.34 -12.54 -23.77
C ALA A 382 -16.33 -13.46 -24.47
N ALA A 383 -15.13 -13.61 -23.92
CA ALA A 383 -14.09 -14.51 -24.43
C ALA A 383 -14.12 -15.89 -23.80
N MET A 384 -14.75 -16.07 -22.64
CA MET A 384 -14.81 -17.34 -21.91
C MET A 384 -15.68 -18.37 -22.62
N LYS A 385 -15.22 -19.65 -22.63
CA LYS A 385 -15.98 -20.80 -23.10
C LYS A 385 -16.79 -21.37 -21.94
N PRO A 386 -18.14 -21.49 -22.07
CA PRO A 386 -19.00 -22.04 -21.03
C PRO A 386 -18.57 -23.45 -20.59
N GLY A 387 -18.57 -23.71 -19.29
CA GLY A 387 -18.21 -25.00 -18.68
C GLY A 387 -16.74 -25.39 -18.80
N TYR A 388 -15.89 -24.52 -19.37
CA TYR A 388 -14.47 -24.79 -19.58
C TYR A 388 -13.55 -23.70 -19.04
N SER A 389 -13.77 -22.45 -19.45
CA SER A 389 -12.91 -21.33 -19.06
C SER A 389 -13.11 -20.93 -17.61
N LYS A 390 -12.03 -20.57 -16.96
CA LYS A 390 -12.02 -19.97 -15.61
C LYS A 390 -11.50 -18.54 -15.67
N LEU A 391 -12.05 -17.68 -14.81
CA LEU A 391 -11.42 -16.41 -14.46
C LEU A 391 -10.83 -16.56 -13.06
N LEU A 392 -9.54 -16.29 -12.94
CA LEU A 392 -8.77 -16.32 -11.70
C LEU A 392 -8.36 -14.88 -11.35
N ILE A 393 -8.87 -14.36 -10.25
CA ILE A 393 -8.59 -13.01 -9.76
C ILE A 393 -7.78 -13.13 -8.49
N ASN A 394 -6.53 -12.67 -8.51
CA ASN A 394 -5.64 -12.68 -7.36
C ASN A 394 -5.62 -11.28 -6.73
N GLU A 395 -6.35 -11.13 -5.63
CA GLU A 395 -6.62 -9.82 -5.02
C GLU A 395 -6.79 -9.96 -3.50
N ASN A 396 -6.70 -8.85 -2.79
CA ASN A 396 -7.14 -8.82 -1.41
C ASN A 396 -8.65 -9.08 -1.33
N VAL A 397 -9.02 -9.97 -0.40
CA VAL A 397 -10.40 -10.16 0.02
C VAL A 397 -10.49 -9.77 1.49
N ILE A 398 -10.95 -8.55 1.76
CA ILE A 398 -11.05 -8.06 3.14
C ILE A 398 -12.14 -8.84 3.87
N PRO A 399 -11.81 -9.51 4.99
CA PRO A 399 -12.81 -10.22 5.78
C PRO A 399 -13.78 -9.23 6.46
N ASN A 400 -15.00 -9.69 6.74
CA ASN A 400 -16.01 -8.85 7.42
C ASN A 400 -15.59 -8.41 8.82
N THR A 401 -14.70 -9.15 9.48
CA THR A 401 -14.13 -8.83 10.79
C THR A 401 -12.67 -9.28 10.84
N GLY A 402 -11.83 -8.56 11.61
CA GLY A 402 -10.43 -8.93 11.80
C GLY A 402 -9.55 -8.66 10.58
N ALA A 403 -9.88 -7.63 9.79
CA ALA A 403 -9.07 -7.19 8.67
C ALA A 403 -7.63 -6.90 9.09
N GLN A 404 -6.68 -7.29 8.25
CA GLN A 404 -5.26 -7.00 8.47
C GLN A 404 -4.93 -5.57 8.02
N TRP A 405 -4.02 -4.93 8.75
CA TRP A 405 -3.65 -3.54 8.52
C TRP A 405 -3.04 -3.31 7.12
N GLU A 406 -2.37 -4.29 6.55
CA GLU A 406 -1.78 -4.19 5.21
C GLU A 406 -2.85 -3.98 4.14
N ALA A 407 -3.90 -4.79 4.15
CA ALA A 407 -5.02 -4.65 3.21
C ALA A 407 -5.81 -3.35 3.43
N THR A 408 -6.05 -2.96 4.68
CA THR A 408 -6.79 -1.72 4.98
C THR A 408 -5.97 -0.45 4.72
N ALA A 409 -4.64 -0.51 4.87
CA ALA A 409 -3.76 0.59 4.47
C ALA A 409 -3.73 0.75 2.94
N LEU A 410 -3.67 -0.37 2.22
CA LEU A 410 -3.73 -0.36 0.76
C LEU A 410 -5.09 0.17 0.28
N ASP A 411 -6.20 -0.18 0.95
CA ASP A 411 -7.54 0.36 0.65
C ASP A 411 -7.57 1.90 0.70
N ILE A 412 -6.99 2.50 1.74
CA ILE A 412 -6.87 3.97 1.83
C ILE A 412 -5.97 4.54 0.72
N MET A 413 -4.91 3.81 0.32
CA MET A 413 -4.09 4.21 -0.82
C MET A 413 -4.90 4.17 -2.13
N MET A 414 -5.67 3.12 -2.38
CA MET A 414 -6.54 3.00 -3.56
C MET A 414 -7.58 4.12 -3.60
N LEU A 415 -8.23 4.40 -2.47
CA LEU A 415 -9.17 5.51 -2.33
C LEU A 415 -8.53 6.85 -2.73
N THR A 416 -7.34 7.14 -2.19
CA THR A 416 -6.74 8.48 -2.32
C THR A 416 -6.01 8.70 -3.64
N LEU A 417 -5.51 7.65 -4.27
CA LEU A 417 -4.72 7.73 -5.50
C LEU A 417 -5.55 7.44 -6.76
N LEU A 418 -6.50 6.52 -6.68
CA LEU A 418 -7.18 5.92 -7.83
C LEU A 418 -8.71 6.06 -7.78
N ALA A 419 -9.28 6.66 -6.72
CA ALA A 419 -10.72 6.67 -6.49
C ALA A 419 -11.35 5.26 -6.58
N SER A 420 -10.63 4.28 -6.04
CA SER A 420 -10.95 2.86 -6.06
C SER A 420 -10.82 2.25 -4.66
N ARG A 421 -10.81 0.91 -4.54
CA ARG A 421 -10.84 0.24 -3.24
C ARG A 421 -10.30 -1.18 -3.28
N GLU A 422 -9.85 -1.63 -2.11
CA GLU A 422 -9.80 -3.06 -1.79
C GLU A 422 -11.20 -3.55 -1.44
N ARG A 423 -11.59 -4.72 -1.94
CA ARG A 423 -12.97 -5.20 -1.81
C ARG A 423 -13.12 -6.22 -0.69
N THR A 424 -14.22 -6.11 0.05
CA THR A 424 -14.67 -7.17 0.96
C THR A 424 -15.18 -8.36 0.16
N GLN A 425 -15.32 -9.51 0.81
CA GLN A 425 -15.93 -10.68 0.17
C GLN A 425 -17.32 -10.35 -0.41
N GLN A 426 -18.15 -9.59 0.32
CA GLN A 426 -19.46 -9.17 -0.16
C GLN A 426 -19.40 -8.24 -1.39
N ASN A 427 -18.39 -7.34 -1.43
CA ASN A 427 -18.18 -6.50 -2.60
C ASN A 427 -17.79 -7.33 -3.83
N TRP A 428 -16.91 -8.34 -3.66
CA TRP A 428 -16.54 -9.27 -4.73
C TRP A 428 -17.74 -10.09 -5.21
N GLU A 429 -18.54 -10.65 -4.31
CA GLU A 429 -19.76 -11.39 -4.64
C GLU A 429 -20.74 -10.55 -5.46
N LYS A 430 -20.95 -9.29 -5.05
CA LYS A 430 -21.79 -8.34 -5.77
C LYS A 430 -21.24 -8.02 -7.16
N LEU A 431 -20.01 -7.57 -7.25
CA LEU A 431 -19.37 -7.15 -8.52
C LEU A 431 -19.37 -8.29 -9.55
N LEU A 432 -18.93 -9.48 -9.13
CA LEU A 432 -18.83 -10.63 -10.02
C LEU A 432 -20.20 -11.17 -10.43
N GLY A 433 -21.18 -11.14 -9.51
CA GLY A 433 -22.57 -11.48 -9.83
C GLY A 433 -23.19 -10.53 -10.84
N GLU A 434 -22.98 -9.21 -10.71
CA GLU A 434 -23.42 -8.19 -11.67
C GLU A 434 -22.74 -8.35 -13.03
N ALA A 435 -21.46 -8.80 -13.06
CA ALA A 435 -20.76 -9.16 -14.30
C ALA A 435 -21.31 -10.46 -14.95
N GLY A 436 -22.17 -11.22 -14.26
CA GLY A 436 -22.68 -12.51 -14.72
C GLY A 436 -21.62 -13.62 -14.62
N LEU A 437 -20.81 -13.56 -13.59
CA LEU A 437 -19.82 -14.55 -13.20
C LEU A 437 -20.24 -15.18 -11.86
N LYS A 438 -19.93 -16.45 -11.68
CA LYS A 438 -20.17 -17.19 -10.45
C LYS A 438 -18.84 -17.49 -9.77
N ILE A 439 -18.70 -17.10 -8.52
CA ILE A 439 -17.57 -17.51 -7.67
C ILE A 439 -17.72 -18.99 -7.36
N CYS A 440 -16.74 -19.79 -7.77
CA CYS A 440 -16.65 -21.22 -7.45
C CYS A 440 -15.99 -21.43 -6.08
N ASN A 441 -14.94 -20.68 -5.80
CA ASN A 441 -14.24 -20.69 -4.52
C ASN A 441 -13.38 -19.42 -4.35
N ILE A 442 -13.09 -19.09 -3.10
CA ILE A 442 -12.08 -18.09 -2.71
C ILE A 442 -10.98 -18.85 -1.95
N TRP A 443 -9.84 -18.99 -2.59
CA TRP A 443 -8.70 -19.71 -2.05
C TRP A 443 -7.83 -18.73 -1.25
N THR A 444 -7.70 -18.97 0.05
CA THR A 444 -6.91 -18.12 0.96
C THR A 444 -6.10 -19.01 1.90
N VAL A 445 -4.79 -18.80 1.99
CA VAL A 445 -3.91 -19.59 2.87
C VAL A 445 -3.74 -18.98 4.25
N ALA A 446 -3.83 -17.63 4.35
CA ALA A 446 -3.75 -16.92 5.61
C ALA A 446 -4.43 -15.56 5.51
N ASN A 447 -4.90 -15.04 6.65
CA ASN A 447 -5.42 -13.67 6.73
C ASN A 447 -4.28 -12.66 6.49
N GLY A 448 -4.52 -11.66 5.65
CA GLY A 448 -3.54 -10.62 5.30
C GLY A 448 -2.66 -10.97 4.09
N VAL A 449 -2.94 -12.08 3.42
CA VAL A 449 -2.40 -12.38 2.08
C VAL A 449 -3.51 -12.28 1.04
N GLU A 450 -3.12 -12.08 -0.20
CA GLU A 450 -4.05 -12.08 -1.32
C GLU A 450 -4.72 -13.45 -1.45
N SER A 451 -5.94 -13.42 -1.92
CA SER A 451 -6.74 -14.60 -2.21
C SER A 451 -6.88 -14.80 -3.71
N LEU A 452 -6.95 -16.05 -4.15
CA LEU A 452 -7.32 -16.36 -5.52
C LEU A 452 -8.83 -16.63 -5.59
N ILE A 453 -9.56 -15.73 -6.27
CA ILE A 453 -11.00 -15.89 -6.52
C ILE A 453 -11.16 -16.67 -7.82
N GLU A 454 -11.67 -17.90 -7.73
CA GLU A 454 -11.97 -18.76 -8.89
C GLU A 454 -13.40 -18.50 -9.35
N CYS A 455 -13.56 -18.05 -10.60
CA CYS A 455 -14.87 -17.79 -11.22
C CYS A 455 -15.07 -18.58 -12.50
N GLU A 456 -16.34 -18.84 -12.82
CA GLU A 456 -16.81 -19.33 -14.10
C GLU A 456 -18.04 -18.56 -14.57
N LEU A 457 -18.50 -18.78 -15.78
CA LEU A 457 -19.74 -18.19 -16.29
C LEU A 457 -20.93 -18.66 -15.46
N ALA A 458 -21.82 -17.73 -15.06
CA ALA A 458 -23.02 -18.02 -14.28
C ALA A 458 -24.08 -18.79 -15.07
#